data_1a95ab027edb683fa17863e9a4dfca86
#
_entry.id   1a95ab027edb683fa17863e9a4dfca86
#
_cell.length_a   1.000
_cell.length_b   1.000
_cell.length_c   1.000
_cell.angle_alpha   90.00
_cell.angle_beta   90.00
_cell.angle_gamma   90.00
#
_symmetry.space_group_name_H-M   'P 1'
#
loop_
_entity.id
_entity.type
_entity.pdbx_description
1 polymer ?
#
loop_
_entity_poly.entity_id
_entity_poly.type
_entity_poly.pdbx_seq_one_letter_code
_entity_poly.pdbx_strand_id
1 'polypeptide(L)'
;MRTWVLATAVAALSVGGARAAVTVFGSDSATQCSKAATDGKSDAASELYCTRALNEDTLMGDDRAGTFVNRGVMKLRRGDFEASHADFDAALALAPKMAEAWVNRGAMWVGERQYQSGLDDLNRALELGVKEPEKAYYDRALAYEGLDNEKAAYFDYQKALELKPNWVLPQHELLRFHVSRPTLPG
;
A
#
# COMPACT_ATOMS: atom_id res chain seq x y z
N MET A 1 -8.15 22.28 -24.01
CA MET A 1 -8.31 21.55 -22.74
C MET A 1 -8.40 20.08 -23.05
N ARG A 2 -7.67 19.21 -22.34
CA ARG A 2 -7.83 17.76 -22.48
C ARG A 2 -9.04 17.35 -21.64
N THR A 3 -10.05 16.80 -22.25
CA THR A 3 -11.18 16.19 -21.53
C THR A 3 -10.81 14.76 -21.17
N TRP A 4 -10.96 14.44 -19.90
CA TRP A 4 -10.78 13.10 -19.36
C TRP A 4 -12.16 12.50 -19.17
N VAL A 5 -12.39 11.32 -19.69
CA VAL A 5 -13.65 10.59 -19.51
C VAL A 5 -13.30 9.19 -19.03
N LEU A 6 -13.77 8.83 -17.87
CA LEU A 6 -13.76 7.46 -17.40
C LEU A 6 -14.98 6.72 -17.94
N ALA A 7 -14.76 5.55 -18.53
CA ALA A 7 -15.86 4.60 -18.71
C ALA A 7 -16.21 4.05 -17.32
N THR A 8 -17.42 4.34 -16.85
CA THR A 8 -17.92 3.89 -15.55
C THR A 8 -18.02 2.37 -15.50
N ALA A 9 -16.93 1.70 -15.19
CA ALA A 9 -16.96 0.36 -14.67
C ALA A 9 -16.72 0.48 -13.16
N VAL A 10 -17.69 0.06 -12.36
CA VAL A 10 -17.50 -0.15 -10.92
C VAL A 10 -16.52 -1.31 -10.77
N ALA A 11 -15.23 -0.99 -10.85
CA ALA A 11 -14.20 -1.95 -10.47
C ALA A 11 -14.33 -2.20 -8.97
N ALA A 12 -14.51 -3.45 -8.59
CA ALA A 12 -14.29 -3.84 -7.21
C ALA A 12 -12.86 -3.44 -6.87
N LEU A 13 -12.70 -2.43 -6.01
CA LEU A 13 -11.41 -1.98 -5.52
C LEU A 13 -10.74 -3.15 -4.77
N SER A 14 -10.04 -3.98 -5.51
CA SER A 14 -9.10 -4.89 -4.88
C SER A 14 -7.94 -4.02 -4.39
N VAL A 15 -7.75 -3.93 -3.09
CA VAL A 15 -6.54 -3.35 -2.48
C VAL A 15 -5.35 -4.15 -2.98
N GLY A 16 -4.82 -3.76 -4.14
CA GLY A 16 -3.89 -4.57 -4.93
C GLY A 16 -2.42 -4.16 -4.84
N GLY A 17 -2.13 -3.02 -4.24
CA GLY A 17 -0.80 -2.42 -4.32
C GLY A 17 0.12 -2.72 -3.16
N ALA A 18 0.10 -1.88 -2.16
CA ALA A 18 1.06 -1.94 -1.08
C ALA A 18 0.74 -3.06 -0.09
N ARG A 19 1.62 -4.01 0.00
CA ARG A 19 1.73 -5.01 1.05
C ARG A 19 3.20 -5.27 1.24
N ALA A 20 3.94 -4.17 1.46
CA ALA A 20 5.37 -4.20 1.65
C ALA A 20 5.68 -4.81 3.02
N ALA A 21 6.07 -6.08 3.03
CA ALA A 21 6.59 -6.71 4.23
C ALA A 21 7.98 -6.15 4.57
N VAL A 22 8.26 -6.07 5.86
CA VAL A 22 9.54 -5.57 6.39
C VAL A 22 10.39 -6.74 6.83
N THR A 23 11.67 -6.77 6.41
CA THR A 23 12.64 -7.72 6.96
C THR A 23 12.95 -7.32 8.39
N VAL A 24 12.78 -8.26 9.33
CA VAL A 24 13.00 -8.05 10.75
C VAL A 24 14.08 -9.03 11.21
N PHE A 25 15.01 -8.54 11.99
CA PHE A 25 16.04 -9.33 12.65
C PHE A 25 15.68 -9.51 14.12
N GLY A 26 15.85 -10.71 14.66
CA GLY A 26 15.50 -10.99 16.05
C GLY A 26 15.40 -12.49 16.33
N SER A 27 14.47 -12.85 17.20
CA SER A 27 14.19 -14.25 17.51
C SER A 27 13.64 -15.05 16.33
N ASP A 28 13.51 -16.34 16.55
CA ASP A 28 12.85 -17.25 15.62
C ASP A 28 11.43 -16.79 15.25
N SER A 29 10.66 -16.30 16.23
CA SER A 29 9.30 -15.80 16.01
C SER A 29 9.30 -14.56 15.09
N ALA A 30 10.21 -13.61 15.31
CA ALA A 30 10.32 -12.41 14.49
C ALA A 30 10.74 -12.74 13.05
N THR A 31 11.70 -13.63 12.88
CA THR A 31 12.15 -14.11 11.56
C THR A 31 11.04 -14.82 10.80
N GLN A 32 10.28 -15.69 11.49
CA GLN A 32 9.15 -16.40 10.87
C GLN A 32 7.99 -15.47 10.54
N CYS A 33 7.71 -14.44 11.37
CA CYS A 33 6.75 -13.40 11.09
C CYS A 33 7.11 -12.67 9.78
N SER A 34 8.35 -12.17 9.67
CA SER A 34 8.83 -11.48 8.48
C SER A 34 8.75 -12.36 7.23
N LYS A 35 9.23 -13.62 7.33
CA LYS A 35 9.16 -14.56 6.22
C LYS A 35 7.71 -14.84 5.79
N ALA A 36 6.81 -15.10 6.72
CA ALA A 36 5.40 -15.37 6.41
C ALA A 36 4.73 -14.17 5.72
N ALA A 37 4.99 -12.93 6.18
CA ALA A 37 4.49 -11.72 5.56
C ALA A 37 5.02 -11.55 4.12
N THR A 38 6.32 -11.80 3.90
CA THR A 38 6.97 -11.76 2.59
C THR A 38 6.41 -12.83 1.65
N ASP A 39 6.19 -14.05 2.15
CA ASP A 39 5.61 -15.16 1.39
C ASP A 39 4.10 -14.97 1.07
N GLY A 40 3.52 -13.85 1.49
CA GLY A 40 2.11 -13.53 1.23
C GLY A 40 1.11 -14.22 2.16
N LYS A 41 1.58 -14.94 3.20
CA LYS A 41 0.71 -15.63 4.15
C LYS A 41 -0.08 -14.63 5.01
N SER A 42 -1.31 -15.02 5.35
CA SER A 42 -2.19 -14.19 6.19
C SER A 42 -3.11 -15.03 7.08
N ASP A 43 -2.81 -16.33 7.21
CA ASP A 43 -3.55 -17.21 8.11
C ASP A 43 -3.21 -16.95 9.60
N ALA A 44 -4.09 -17.39 10.50
CA ALA A 44 -3.93 -17.15 11.93
C ALA A 44 -2.65 -17.76 12.51
N ALA A 45 -2.18 -18.89 11.96
CA ALA A 45 -0.95 -19.53 12.42
C ALA A 45 0.28 -18.67 12.06
N SER A 46 0.28 -18.08 10.85
CA SER A 46 1.33 -17.15 10.42
C SER A 46 1.32 -15.85 11.23
N GLU A 47 0.14 -15.30 11.55
CA GLU A 47 0.01 -14.11 12.41
C GLU A 47 0.50 -14.37 13.83
N LEU A 48 0.33 -15.59 14.33
CA LEU A 48 0.78 -15.97 15.68
C LEU A 48 2.29 -15.78 15.86
N TYR A 49 3.12 -15.98 14.82
CA TYR A 49 4.55 -15.68 14.90
C TYR A 49 4.81 -14.20 15.19
N CYS A 50 4.10 -13.30 14.52
CA CYS A 50 4.24 -11.88 14.78
C CYS A 50 3.77 -11.52 16.20
N THR A 51 2.66 -12.10 16.64
CA THR A 51 2.12 -11.86 17.98
C THR A 51 3.05 -12.36 19.07
N ARG A 52 3.67 -13.52 18.90
CA ARG A 52 4.69 -14.04 19.82
C ARG A 52 5.90 -13.13 19.86
N ALA A 53 6.44 -12.75 18.69
CA ALA A 53 7.58 -11.85 18.62
C ALA A 53 7.32 -10.53 19.34
N LEU A 54 6.12 -9.96 19.23
CA LEU A 54 5.75 -8.72 19.91
C LEU A 54 5.59 -8.86 21.43
N ASN A 55 5.19 -10.04 21.92
CA ASN A 55 4.89 -10.28 23.34
C ASN A 55 6.05 -10.90 24.10
N GLU A 56 6.84 -11.75 23.47
CA GLU A 56 7.86 -12.59 24.13
C GLU A 56 9.28 -12.11 23.86
N ASP A 57 9.49 -11.39 22.74
CA ASP A 57 10.81 -10.96 22.32
C ASP A 57 11.17 -9.57 22.83
N THR A 58 12.45 -9.34 23.03
CA THR A 58 13.01 -8.03 23.38
C THR A 58 13.23 -7.13 22.14
N LEU A 59 12.32 -7.24 21.17
CA LEU A 59 12.38 -6.43 19.95
C LEU A 59 12.27 -4.94 20.28
N MET A 60 13.14 -4.14 19.71
CA MET A 60 13.19 -2.69 19.92
C MET A 60 13.29 -1.93 18.58
N GLY A 61 12.94 -0.65 18.63
CA GLY A 61 13.09 0.25 17.49
C GLY A 61 12.44 -0.28 16.21
N ASP A 62 13.21 -0.26 15.14
CA ASP A 62 12.72 -0.61 13.79
C ASP A 62 12.29 -2.07 13.65
N ASP A 63 12.94 -3.01 14.35
CA ASP A 63 12.54 -4.42 14.29
C ASP A 63 11.16 -4.64 14.93
N ARG A 64 10.88 -3.99 16.05
CA ARG A 64 9.55 -4.02 16.67
C ARG A 64 8.51 -3.35 15.77
N ALA A 65 8.84 -2.19 15.21
CA ALA A 65 7.97 -1.50 14.26
C ALA A 65 7.70 -2.35 13.01
N GLY A 66 8.73 -2.96 12.43
CA GLY A 66 8.61 -3.86 11.29
C GLY A 66 7.75 -5.08 11.57
N THR A 67 7.80 -5.61 12.81
CA THR A 67 6.95 -6.73 13.22
C THR A 67 5.47 -6.32 13.29
N PHE A 68 5.17 -5.11 13.78
CA PHE A 68 3.82 -4.53 13.70
C PHE A 68 3.38 -4.37 12.24
N VAL A 69 4.22 -3.82 11.36
CA VAL A 69 3.90 -3.70 9.92
C VAL A 69 3.56 -5.06 9.33
N ASN A 70 4.38 -6.08 9.58
CA ASN A 70 4.15 -7.42 9.04
C ASN A 70 2.83 -8.03 9.53
N ARG A 71 2.48 -7.87 10.80
CA ARG A 71 1.19 -8.32 11.34
C ARG A 71 0.03 -7.54 10.75
N GLY A 72 0.14 -6.22 10.66
CA GLY A 72 -0.84 -5.35 10.02
C GLY A 72 -1.09 -5.72 8.56
N VAL A 73 -0.03 -6.04 7.80
CA VAL A 73 -0.14 -6.53 6.40
C VAL A 73 -0.92 -7.83 6.31
N MET A 74 -0.71 -8.78 7.24
CA MET A 74 -1.49 -10.03 7.27
C MET A 74 -2.97 -9.77 7.53
N LYS A 75 -3.29 -8.88 8.48
CA LYS A 75 -4.64 -8.47 8.80
C LYS A 75 -5.31 -7.74 7.63
N LEU A 76 -4.59 -6.82 6.99
CA LEU A 76 -5.08 -6.11 5.81
C LEU A 76 -5.43 -7.07 4.66
N ARG A 77 -4.61 -8.11 4.43
CA ARG A 77 -4.88 -9.15 3.43
C ARG A 77 -6.18 -9.92 3.70
N ARG A 78 -6.61 -10.01 4.94
CA ARG A 78 -7.88 -10.63 5.31
C ARG A 78 -9.05 -9.66 5.33
N GLY A 79 -8.81 -8.37 5.10
CA GLY A 79 -9.82 -7.31 5.19
C GLY A 79 -10.14 -6.87 6.62
N ASP A 80 -9.29 -7.21 7.59
CA ASP A 80 -9.41 -6.75 8.98
C ASP A 80 -8.77 -5.36 9.10
N PHE A 81 -9.49 -4.36 8.63
CA PHE A 81 -9.00 -2.98 8.54
C PHE A 81 -8.72 -2.38 9.92
N GLU A 82 -9.64 -2.55 10.87
CA GLU A 82 -9.50 -1.99 12.22
C GLU A 82 -8.24 -2.52 12.93
N ALA A 83 -8.06 -3.83 12.92
CA ALA A 83 -6.89 -4.44 13.54
C ALA A 83 -5.58 -4.15 12.79
N SER A 84 -5.62 -3.98 11.46
CA SER A 84 -4.45 -3.57 10.67
C SER A 84 -4.06 -2.12 10.95
N HIS A 85 -5.04 -1.23 11.09
CA HIS A 85 -4.82 0.18 11.46
C HIS A 85 -4.08 0.30 12.79
N ALA A 86 -4.56 -0.41 13.82
CA ALA A 86 -3.90 -0.40 15.13
C ALA A 86 -2.43 -0.84 15.07
N ASP A 87 -2.11 -1.82 14.23
CA ASP A 87 -0.73 -2.28 14.04
C ASP A 87 0.12 -1.26 13.27
N PHE A 88 -0.40 -0.62 12.23
CA PHE A 88 0.34 0.42 11.50
C PHE A 88 0.56 1.66 12.35
N ASP A 89 -0.40 2.06 13.17
CA ASP A 89 -0.25 3.16 14.12
C ASP A 89 0.82 2.86 15.17
N ALA A 90 0.84 1.64 15.70
CA ALA A 90 1.88 1.21 16.63
C ALA A 90 3.27 1.23 15.97
N ALA A 91 3.38 0.81 14.72
CA ALA A 91 4.61 0.89 13.95
C ALA A 91 5.09 2.34 13.77
N LEU A 92 4.19 3.23 13.36
CA LEU A 92 4.50 4.65 13.13
C LEU A 92 4.82 5.41 14.41
N ALA A 93 4.23 5.02 15.54
CA ALA A 93 4.58 5.58 16.85
C ALA A 93 6.03 5.24 17.25
N LEU A 94 6.51 4.05 16.90
CA LEU A 94 7.88 3.60 17.16
C LEU A 94 8.88 4.13 16.12
N ALA A 95 8.49 4.12 14.85
CA ALA A 95 9.36 4.45 13.73
C ALA A 95 8.63 5.40 12.73
N PRO A 96 8.49 6.70 13.03
CA PRO A 96 7.73 7.66 12.21
C PRO A 96 8.34 7.92 10.83
N LYS A 97 9.55 7.43 10.58
CA LYS A 97 10.22 7.52 9.27
C LYS A 97 10.20 6.20 8.49
N MET A 98 9.53 5.18 8.97
CA MET A 98 9.40 3.90 8.27
C MET A 98 8.40 4.03 7.11
N ALA A 99 8.91 4.21 5.90
CA ALA A 99 8.10 4.44 4.69
C ALA A 99 7.15 3.29 4.40
N GLU A 100 7.54 2.05 4.71
CA GLU A 100 6.72 0.84 4.55
C GLU A 100 5.46 0.87 5.45
N ALA A 101 5.53 1.45 6.63
CA ALA A 101 4.36 1.62 7.51
C ALA A 101 3.37 2.63 6.92
N TRP A 102 3.87 3.76 6.42
CA TRP A 102 3.05 4.78 5.75
C TRP A 102 2.36 4.24 4.51
N VAL A 103 3.08 3.55 3.62
CA VAL A 103 2.47 3.01 2.39
C VAL A 103 1.41 1.96 2.68
N ASN A 104 1.63 1.08 3.66
CA ASN A 104 0.63 0.06 4.02
C ASN A 104 -0.61 0.65 4.69
N ARG A 105 -0.45 1.68 5.56
CA ARG A 105 -1.59 2.37 6.14
C ARG A 105 -2.35 3.18 5.09
N GLY A 106 -1.64 3.81 4.16
CA GLY A 106 -2.24 4.49 3.02
C GLY A 106 -3.07 3.55 2.14
N ALA A 107 -2.55 2.36 1.81
CA ALA A 107 -3.29 1.34 1.08
C ALA A 107 -4.53 0.84 1.84
N MET A 108 -4.43 0.72 3.16
CA MET A 108 -5.56 0.37 4.02
C MET A 108 -6.66 1.44 3.95
N TRP A 109 -6.31 2.74 4.07
CA TRP A 109 -7.27 3.84 3.93
C TRP A 109 -7.97 3.85 2.58
N VAL A 110 -7.22 3.57 1.49
CA VAL A 110 -7.80 3.43 0.14
C VAL A 110 -8.81 2.28 0.11
N GLY A 111 -8.50 1.15 0.73
CA GLY A 111 -9.41 0.01 0.86
C GLY A 111 -10.71 0.34 1.61
N GLU A 112 -10.63 1.19 2.61
CA GLU A 112 -11.79 1.71 3.36
C GLU A 112 -12.48 2.90 2.68
N ARG A 113 -12.03 3.29 1.48
CA ARG A 113 -12.52 4.47 0.74
C ARG A 113 -12.29 5.81 1.46
N GLN A 114 -11.36 5.85 2.39
CA GLN A 114 -10.89 7.08 3.02
C GLN A 114 -9.75 7.67 2.19
N TYR A 115 -10.08 8.05 0.95
CA TYR A 115 -9.11 8.36 -0.09
C TYR A 115 -8.18 9.52 0.26
N GLN A 116 -8.67 10.56 0.97
CA GLN A 116 -7.82 11.68 1.35
C GLN A 116 -6.76 11.24 2.37
N SER A 117 -7.14 10.47 3.39
CA SER A 117 -6.20 9.92 4.37
C SER A 117 -5.17 9.00 3.70
N GLY A 118 -5.63 8.18 2.74
CA GLY A 118 -4.76 7.34 1.93
C GLY A 118 -3.76 8.15 1.12
N LEU A 119 -4.21 9.24 0.48
CA LEU A 119 -3.37 10.13 -0.30
C LEU A 119 -2.27 10.78 0.56
N ASP A 120 -2.61 11.25 1.75
CA ASP A 120 -1.68 11.90 2.66
C ASP A 120 -0.57 10.92 3.12
N ASP A 121 -0.96 9.70 3.50
CA ASP A 121 -0.02 8.65 3.91
C ASP A 121 0.88 8.19 2.75
N LEU A 122 0.32 8.01 1.55
CA LEU A 122 1.07 7.60 0.36
C LEU A 122 2.05 8.67 -0.12
N ASN A 123 1.67 9.95 -0.03
CA ASN A 123 2.60 11.05 -0.27
C ASN A 123 3.76 11.00 0.74
N ARG A 124 3.46 10.79 2.01
CA ARG A 124 4.49 10.68 3.04
C ARG A 124 5.43 9.50 2.82
N ALA A 125 4.91 8.34 2.40
CA ALA A 125 5.72 7.19 2.05
C ALA A 125 6.70 7.48 0.89
N LEU A 126 6.22 8.14 -0.17
CA LEU A 126 7.03 8.52 -1.32
C LEU A 126 8.12 9.55 -0.96
N GLU A 127 7.80 10.55 -0.12
CA GLU A 127 8.78 11.51 0.40
C GLU A 127 9.89 10.83 1.21
N LEU A 128 9.56 9.81 1.97
CA LEU A 128 10.50 9.04 2.79
C LEU A 128 11.33 8.04 1.99
N GLY A 129 11.02 7.82 0.71
CA GLY A 129 11.77 6.93 -0.16
C GLY A 129 11.47 5.45 0.07
N VAL A 130 10.18 5.07 0.02
CA VAL A 130 9.76 3.67 0.11
C VAL A 130 10.49 2.78 -0.90
N LYS A 131 10.84 1.55 -0.50
CA LYS A 131 11.65 0.62 -1.32
C LYS A 131 10.97 0.15 -2.60
N GLU A 132 9.65 0.04 -2.60
CA GLU A 132 8.83 -0.38 -3.74
C GLU A 132 7.89 0.78 -4.16
N PRO A 133 8.44 1.88 -4.70
CA PRO A 133 7.66 3.08 -5.01
C PRO A 133 6.58 2.84 -6.07
N GLU A 134 6.73 1.85 -6.94
CA GLU A 134 5.71 1.48 -7.90
C GLU A 134 4.39 1.13 -7.24
N LYS A 135 4.42 0.47 -6.08
CA LYS A 135 3.22 0.13 -5.31
C LYS A 135 2.55 1.37 -4.72
N ALA A 136 3.35 2.29 -4.17
CA ALA A 136 2.85 3.54 -3.61
C ALA A 136 2.19 4.41 -4.69
N TYR A 137 2.77 4.50 -5.88
CA TYR A 137 2.15 5.20 -7.02
C TYR A 137 0.84 4.54 -7.46
N TYR A 138 0.79 3.21 -7.51
CA TYR A 138 -0.44 2.50 -7.86
C TYR A 138 -1.56 2.77 -6.86
N ASP A 139 -1.30 2.65 -5.56
CA ASP A 139 -2.30 2.89 -4.52
C ASP A 139 -2.70 4.38 -4.46
N ARG A 140 -1.76 5.30 -4.74
CA ARG A 140 -2.07 6.73 -4.83
C ARG A 140 -2.94 7.05 -6.05
N ALA A 141 -2.75 6.36 -7.15
CA ALA A 141 -3.63 6.45 -8.30
C ALA A 141 -5.06 6.03 -7.94
N LEU A 142 -5.24 4.93 -7.21
CA LEU A 142 -6.54 4.51 -6.70
C LEU A 142 -7.18 5.56 -5.77
N ALA A 143 -6.38 6.20 -4.91
CA ALA A 143 -6.85 7.29 -4.06
C ALA A 143 -7.31 8.50 -4.91
N TYR A 144 -6.55 8.88 -5.93
CA TYR A 144 -6.94 9.95 -6.86
C TYR A 144 -8.20 9.63 -7.64
N GLU A 145 -8.40 8.39 -8.09
CA GLU A 145 -9.67 7.98 -8.71
C GLU A 145 -10.84 8.13 -7.73
N GLY A 146 -10.66 7.71 -6.48
CA GLY A 146 -11.69 7.84 -5.46
C GLY A 146 -12.04 9.29 -5.10
N LEU A 147 -11.16 10.24 -5.46
CA LEU A 147 -11.34 11.69 -5.33
C LEU A 147 -11.72 12.38 -6.66
N ASP A 148 -12.11 11.61 -7.68
CA ASP A 148 -12.47 12.09 -9.02
C ASP A 148 -11.34 12.88 -9.72
N ASN A 149 -10.08 12.67 -9.31
CA ASN A 149 -8.90 13.27 -9.94
C ASN A 149 -8.26 12.32 -10.97
N GLU A 150 -9.01 12.06 -12.05
CA GLU A 150 -8.61 11.13 -13.12
C GLU A 150 -7.25 11.46 -13.74
N LYS A 151 -6.93 12.75 -13.86
CA LYS A 151 -5.67 13.19 -14.43
C LYS A 151 -4.47 12.75 -13.57
N ALA A 152 -4.54 12.95 -12.26
CA ALA A 152 -3.49 12.55 -11.34
C ALA A 152 -3.37 11.02 -11.28
N ALA A 153 -4.50 10.32 -11.23
CA ALA A 153 -4.54 8.86 -11.26
C ALA A 153 -3.84 8.29 -12.49
N TYR A 154 -4.15 8.81 -13.69
CA TYR A 154 -3.51 8.39 -14.93
C TYR A 154 -1.98 8.51 -14.89
N PHE A 155 -1.45 9.64 -14.43
CA PHE A 155 0.00 9.83 -14.34
C PHE A 155 0.66 8.93 -13.30
N ASP A 156 0.00 8.65 -12.18
CA ASP A 156 0.53 7.76 -11.18
C ASP A 156 0.52 6.29 -11.64
N TYR A 157 -0.50 5.83 -12.37
CA TYR A 157 -0.46 4.52 -13.01
C TYR A 157 0.66 4.40 -14.06
N GLN A 158 0.87 5.46 -14.86
CA GLN A 158 2.00 5.51 -15.79
C GLN A 158 3.32 5.43 -15.02
N LYS A 159 3.45 6.16 -13.91
CA LYS A 159 4.65 6.14 -13.08
C LYS A 159 4.92 4.78 -12.46
N ALA A 160 3.89 4.09 -12.01
CA ALA A 160 4.00 2.71 -11.54
C ALA A 160 4.54 1.77 -12.63
N LEU A 161 4.10 1.93 -13.88
CA LEU A 161 4.60 1.16 -15.02
C LEU A 161 6.01 1.55 -15.47
N GLU A 162 6.40 2.81 -15.37
CA GLU A 162 7.78 3.22 -15.62
C GLU A 162 8.75 2.49 -14.67
N LEU A 163 8.36 2.34 -13.41
CA LEU A 163 9.15 1.67 -12.39
C LEU A 163 9.08 0.14 -12.50
N LYS A 164 7.94 -0.39 -12.95
CA LYS A 164 7.70 -1.83 -13.10
C LYS A 164 6.94 -2.13 -14.40
N PRO A 165 7.62 -2.21 -15.55
CA PRO A 165 6.99 -2.25 -16.87
C PRO A 165 6.03 -3.43 -17.12
N ASN A 166 6.25 -4.57 -16.48
CA ASN A 166 5.45 -5.79 -16.68
C ASN A 166 4.35 -5.99 -15.61
N TRP A 167 4.00 -4.93 -14.88
CA TRP A 167 2.96 -5.05 -13.86
C TRP A 167 1.56 -4.90 -14.45
N VAL A 168 0.83 -6.02 -14.44
CA VAL A 168 -0.49 -6.14 -15.11
C VAL A 168 -1.55 -5.19 -14.53
N LEU A 169 -1.54 -4.95 -13.20
CA LEU A 169 -2.58 -4.14 -12.56
C LEU A 169 -2.65 -2.71 -13.13
N PRO A 170 -1.61 -1.87 -13.10
CA PRO A 170 -1.71 -0.53 -13.67
C PRO A 170 -1.88 -0.53 -15.21
N GLN A 171 -1.42 -1.58 -15.92
CA GLN A 171 -1.72 -1.72 -17.35
C GLN A 171 -3.23 -1.83 -17.59
N HIS A 172 -3.91 -2.68 -16.82
CA HIS A 172 -5.36 -2.87 -16.92
C HIS A 172 -6.12 -1.58 -16.56
N GLU A 173 -5.69 -0.89 -15.50
CA GLU A 173 -6.33 0.37 -15.10
C GLU A 173 -6.20 1.44 -16.18
N LEU A 174 -5.04 1.57 -16.81
CA LEU A 174 -4.82 2.56 -17.87
C LEU A 174 -5.69 2.35 -19.11
N LEU A 175 -6.16 1.11 -19.38
CA LEU A 175 -7.09 0.86 -20.49
C LEU A 175 -8.45 1.57 -20.33
N ARG A 176 -8.82 1.95 -19.12
CA ARG A 176 -10.08 2.65 -18.83
C ARG A 176 -10.01 4.14 -19.15
N PHE A 177 -8.81 4.71 -19.30
CA PHE A 177 -8.62 6.13 -19.55
C PHE A 177 -8.61 6.44 -21.05
N HIS A 178 -9.59 7.23 -21.50
CA HIS A 178 -9.62 7.78 -22.86
C HIS A 178 -8.96 9.15 -22.90
N VAL A 179 -7.73 9.24 -23.40
CA VAL A 179 -7.03 10.50 -23.57
C VAL A 179 -7.32 11.05 -24.97
N SER A 180 -8.26 11.97 -25.09
CA SER A 180 -8.50 12.69 -26.35
C SER A 180 -7.51 13.83 -26.55
N ARG A 181 -6.86 13.89 -27.72
CA ARG A 181 -6.12 15.09 -28.12
C ARG A 181 -7.11 16.15 -28.56
N PRO A 182 -6.95 17.44 -28.19
CA PRO A 182 -7.72 18.49 -28.80
C PRO A 182 -7.46 18.48 -30.30
N THR A 183 -8.51 18.45 -31.11
CA THR A 183 -8.39 18.80 -32.53
C THR A 183 -8.02 20.28 -32.60
N LEU A 184 -6.87 20.60 -33.19
CA LEU A 184 -6.53 21.99 -33.46
C LEU A 184 -7.60 22.53 -34.38
N PRO A 185 -8.18 23.71 -34.09
CA PRO A 185 -9.04 24.36 -35.06
C PRO A 185 -8.20 24.66 -36.31
N GLY A 186 -8.69 24.19 -37.48
CA GLY A 186 -8.09 24.49 -38.77
C GLY A 186 -8.20 25.96 -39.15
#